data_aecae7c3631a75367e4a342b6454e80b
#
_entry.id   aecae7c3631a75367e4a342b6454e80b
#
_cell.length_a   1.000
_cell.length_b   1.000
_cell.length_c   1.000
_cell.angle_alpha   90.00
_cell.angle_beta   90.00
_cell.angle_gamma   90.00
#
_symmetry.space_group_name_H-M   'P 1'
#
loop_
_entity.id
_entity.type
_entity.pdbx_description
1 polymer ?
#
loop_
_entity_poly.entity_id
_entity_poly.type
_entity_poly.pdbx_seq_one_letter_code
_entity_poly.pdbx_strand_id
1 'polypeptide(L)'
;MIGLYQPLNPGSAGVFFVPGLEQNEGVVLDGQSAETMADAGHTTVDRLLPGELRDLSVRVQRNCDIADARHAGNDTLCIYLLKMREFYRWMRRLPYSAALDREEVGDWVIRQEQLWQDLEERDLEPLPLGKTHYDPFDHESINRRLDPHGLVYGAGYGRGARPLFFLGRLVSREDFEGYRIYVVGEEEARDLVAPPAMSRGDLIFVRTESIRRMLHEMIEAWQFRGAPADDALCRALNAYGHVPGDERSFQAMLDSEVESAVWHEVGEVLAGRLLGPAWQALVLEVAGTRGERVMRAVRDHLADSLSTLPALLESGSDGALHFYFANLGGMRGTLAPGLRKAYEAWLETGSLDALKRLVAPSREHWLAVARRLLDEPHESWPISDAELPSLCLDAVSPAQ
;
A
#
# COMPACT_ATOMS: atom_id res chain seq x y z
N MET A 1 30.25 9.86 7.60
CA MET A 1 30.19 9.00 8.80
C MET A 1 29.13 7.94 8.55
N ILE A 2 29.53 6.69 8.50
CA ILE A 2 28.74 5.54 8.12
C ILE A 2 27.88 5.17 9.34
N GLY A 3 26.57 5.46 9.30
CA GLY A 3 25.61 4.98 10.28
C GLY A 3 25.22 3.55 9.91
N LEU A 4 25.56 2.60 10.77
CA LEU A 4 25.27 1.18 10.63
C LEU A 4 23.75 0.93 10.72
N TYR A 5 23.22 0.42 9.64
CA TYR A 5 21.88 -0.16 9.55
C TYR A 5 21.78 -1.40 10.46
N GLN A 6 20.84 -1.42 11.38
CA GLN A 6 20.44 -2.64 12.09
C GLN A 6 19.08 -3.11 11.56
N PRO A 7 18.96 -4.37 11.16
CA PRO A 7 17.67 -4.91 10.72
C PRO A 7 16.69 -4.94 11.90
N LEU A 8 15.42 -4.71 11.62
CA LEU A 8 14.31 -4.77 12.56
C LEU A 8 14.33 -6.07 13.36
N ASN A 9 14.57 -5.96 14.65
CA ASN A 9 14.45 -7.08 15.58
C ASN A 9 12.98 -7.13 16.05
N PRO A 10 12.28 -8.26 16.08
CA PRO A 10 10.87 -8.35 16.46
C PRO A 10 10.62 -8.11 17.96
N GLY A 11 11.15 -7.06 18.50
CA GLY A 11 11.04 -6.64 19.89
C GLY A 11 11.55 -5.21 20.18
N SER A 12 12.05 -4.51 19.18
CA SER A 12 12.46 -3.10 19.31
C SER A 12 11.70 -2.24 18.31
N ALA A 13 11.09 -1.15 18.76
CA ALA A 13 10.52 -0.12 17.91
C ALA A 13 11.61 0.35 16.93
N GLY A 14 11.52 -0.07 15.67
CA GLY A 14 12.45 0.32 14.61
C GLY A 14 12.17 1.77 14.21
N VAL A 15 13.19 2.59 14.16
CA VAL A 15 13.11 3.95 13.61
C VAL A 15 13.27 3.83 12.10
N PHE A 16 12.24 4.16 11.32
CA PHE A 16 12.34 4.24 9.88
C PHE A 16 13.14 5.48 9.48
N PHE A 17 14.23 5.28 8.76
CA PHE A 17 15.05 6.37 8.25
C PHE A 17 14.69 6.66 6.81
N VAL A 18 14.23 7.87 6.50
CA VAL A 18 13.96 8.32 5.14
C VAL A 18 15.18 9.07 4.63
N PRO A 19 15.93 8.54 3.64
CA PRO A 19 17.10 9.20 3.08
C PRO A 19 16.72 10.43 2.24
N GLY A 20 17.51 11.50 2.35
CA GLY A 20 17.48 12.61 1.38
C GLY A 20 16.69 13.86 1.75
N LEU A 21 16.24 14.03 3.01
CA LEU A 21 15.80 15.32 3.51
C LEU A 21 16.96 15.98 4.28
N GLU A 22 17.52 17.05 3.73
CA GLU A 22 18.58 17.82 4.36
C GLU A 22 18.17 18.25 5.77
N GLN A 23 18.97 17.85 6.76
CA GLN A 23 18.82 18.27 8.13
C GLN A 23 19.07 19.79 8.23
N ASN A 24 18.06 20.56 8.52
CA ASN A 24 18.23 21.90 9.03
C ASN A 24 18.67 21.81 10.50
N GLU A 25 19.68 22.56 10.81
CA GLU A 25 20.53 22.59 11.99
C GLU A 25 19.85 22.37 13.35
N GLY A 26 20.57 21.60 14.17
CA GLY A 26 20.16 21.13 15.48
C GLY A 26 19.87 22.25 16.49
N VAL A 27 18.83 22.00 17.25
CA VAL A 27 18.66 22.54 18.59
C VAL A 27 19.04 21.43 19.57
N VAL A 28 20.20 21.60 20.21
CA VAL A 28 20.62 20.81 21.35
C VAL A 28 19.72 21.18 22.51
N LEU A 29 18.86 20.27 22.97
CA LEU A 29 18.20 20.41 24.26
C LEU A 29 18.99 19.64 25.31
N ASP A 30 19.57 20.42 26.21
CA ASP A 30 20.27 19.98 27.42
C ASP A 30 19.34 19.14 28.31
N GLY A 31 19.84 17.98 28.72
CA GLY A 31 19.17 17.15 29.71
C GLY A 31 19.25 17.74 31.08
N GLN A 32 18.13 18.06 31.71
CA GLN A 32 17.92 18.00 33.14
C GLN A 32 16.45 18.08 33.53
N SER A 33 16.09 17.22 34.52
CA SER A 33 14.89 17.29 35.36
C SER A 33 13.74 16.40 34.96
N ALA A 34 13.86 15.12 35.29
CA ALA A 34 12.72 14.28 35.69
C ALA A 34 12.41 14.60 37.15
N GLU A 35 11.33 15.33 37.42
CA GLU A 35 10.54 15.21 38.65
C GLU A 35 9.26 16.04 38.57
N THR A 36 8.14 15.37 38.88
CA THR A 36 6.89 15.92 39.40
C THR A 36 6.06 16.83 38.48
N MET A 37 5.13 16.27 37.71
CA MET A 37 3.76 16.78 37.60
C MET A 37 2.78 15.62 37.51
N ALA A 38 2.36 15.14 38.65
CA ALA A 38 1.14 14.40 38.81
C ALA A 38 -0.03 15.39 38.76
N ASP A 39 -1.10 14.95 38.11
CA ASP A 39 -2.47 15.51 38.20
C ASP A 39 -2.81 16.65 37.24
N ALA A 40 -3.24 16.28 36.03
CA ALA A 40 -4.22 17.04 35.26
C ALA A 40 -5.05 16.08 34.39
N GLY A 41 -6.23 15.73 34.88
CA GLY A 41 -7.36 15.29 34.05
C GLY A 41 -7.20 13.98 33.27
N HIS A 42 -7.14 12.84 33.94
CA HIS A 42 -7.51 11.57 33.36
C HIS A 42 -9.01 11.63 32.98
N THR A 43 -9.30 12.08 31.77
CA THR A 43 -10.53 11.66 31.12
C THR A 43 -10.38 10.15 30.97
N THR A 44 -11.07 9.40 31.82
CA THR A 44 -11.20 7.94 31.70
C THR A 44 -11.75 7.67 30.31
N VAL A 45 -10.87 7.28 29.37
CA VAL A 45 -11.28 6.78 28.06
C VAL A 45 -12.10 5.54 28.37
N ASP A 46 -13.42 5.65 28.13
CA ASP A 46 -14.38 4.60 28.39
C ASP A 46 -13.96 3.37 27.59
N ARG A 47 -13.44 2.33 28.26
CA ARG A 47 -12.83 1.17 27.62
C ARG A 47 -13.92 0.35 26.98
N LEU A 48 -13.81 0.09 25.67
CA LEU A 48 -14.79 -0.73 24.94
C LEU A 48 -14.78 -2.16 25.48
N LEU A 49 -15.98 -2.72 25.62
CA LEU A 49 -16.17 -4.11 26.03
C LEU A 49 -15.88 -5.07 24.85
N PRO A 50 -15.52 -6.34 25.12
CA PRO A 50 -15.31 -7.33 24.05
C PRO A 50 -16.50 -7.48 23.09
N GLY A 51 -17.75 -7.34 23.61
CA GLY A 51 -18.95 -7.33 22.79
C GLY A 51 -19.02 -6.15 21.83
N GLU A 52 -18.67 -4.95 22.28
CA GLU A 52 -18.67 -3.73 21.46
C GLU A 52 -17.61 -3.79 20.36
N LEU A 53 -16.44 -4.37 20.62
CA LEU A 53 -15.41 -4.60 19.61
C LEU A 53 -15.86 -5.62 18.55
N ARG A 54 -16.59 -6.66 18.97
CA ARG A 54 -17.18 -7.63 18.05
C ARG A 54 -18.27 -6.98 17.17
N ASP A 55 -19.14 -6.17 17.76
CA ASP A 55 -20.19 -5.46 17.03
C ASP A 55 -19.57 -4.48 16.01
N LEU A 56 -18.49 -3.81 16.40
CA LEU A 56 -17.71 -2.99 15.48
C LEU A 56 -17.16 -3.81 14.31
N SER A 57 -16.49 -4.93 14.56
CA SER A 57 -15.93 -5.78 13.50
C SER A 57 -17.01 -6.26 12.53
N VAL A 58 -18.15 -6.69 13.03
CA VAL A 58 -19.31 -7.09 12.21
C VAL A 58 -19.80 -5.90 11.36
N ARG A 59 -19.87 -4.69 11.95
CA ARG A 59 -20.33 -3.49 11.24
C ARG A 59 -19.32 -3.03 10.18
N VAL A 60 -18.02 -3.09 10.47
CA VAL A 60 -16.98 -2.80 9.48
C VAL A 60 -17.06 -3.79 8.32
N GLN A 61 -17.21 -5.10 8.61
CA GLN A 61 -17.37 -6.12 7.56
C GLN A 61 -18.62 -5.86 6.73
N ARG A 62 -19.72 -5.43 7.36
CA ARG A 62 -20.95 -5.07 6.64
C ARG A 62 -20.72 -3.92 5.65
N ASN A 63 -19.97 -2.88 6.03
CA ASN A 63 -19.63 -1.79 5.14
C ASN A 63 -18.67 -2.24 4.00
N CYS A 64 -17.74 -3.17 4.28
CA CYS A 64 -16.94 -3.82 3.24
C CYS A 64 -17.85 -4.54 2.23
N ASP A 65 -18.79 -5.35 2.72
CA ASP A 65 -19.72 -6.10 1.87
C ASP A 65 -20.62 -5.17 1.03
N ILE A 66 -21.10 -4.05 1.58
CA ILE A 66 -21.86 -3.04 0.84
C ILE A 66 -21.01 -2.41 -0.28
N ALA A 67 -19.76 -2.06 0.01
CA ALA A 67 -18.84 -1.51 -0.97
C ALA A 67 -18.49 -2.55 -2.06
N ASP A 68 -18.26 -3.79 -1.67
CA ASP A 68 -17.94 -4.91 -2.56
C ASP A 68 -19.12 -5.24 -3.47
N ALA A 69 -20.35 -5.27 -2.95
CA ALA A 69 -21.58 -5.50 -3.72
C ALA A 69 -21.69 -4.55 -4.93
N ARG A 70 -21.39 -3.27 -4.74
CA ARG A 70 -21.46 -2.23 -5.79
C ARG A 70 -20.32 -2.28 -6.80
N HIS A 71 -19.17 -2.87 -6.44
CA HIS A 71 -17.94 -2.72 -7.22
C HIS A 71 -17.29 -4.03 -7.67
N ALA A 72 -17.69 -5.19 -7.15
CA ALA A 72 -17.07 -6.48 -7.49
C ALA A 72 -17.23 -6.83 -8.98
N GLY A 73 -18.32 -6.42 -9.61
CA GLY A 73 -18.59 -6.61 -11.05
C GLY A 73 -17.66 -5.84 -11.99
N ASN A 74 -16.82 -4.92 -11.48
CA ASN A 74 -15.88 -4.16 -12.31
C ASN A 74 -14.60 -4.93 -12.65
N ASP A 75 -14.38 -6.09 -12.05
CA ASP A 75 -13.26 -6.98 -12.34
C ASP A 75 -13.60 -7.94 -13.51
N THR A 76 -12.58 -8.41 -14.24
CA THR A 76 -12.78 -9.53 -15.15
C THR A 76 -13.09 -10.79 -14.35
N LEU A 77 -13.85 -11.72 -14.94
CA LEU A 77 -14.26 -12.96 -14.26
C LEU A 77 -13.07 -13.71 -13.62
N CYS A 78 -11.95 -13.82 -14.33
CA CYS A 78 -10.77 -14.51 -13.80
C CYS A 78 -10.21 -13.80 -12.56
N ILE A 79 -10.07 -12.46 -12.59
CA ILE A 79 -9.59 -11.67 -11.45
C ILE A 79 -10.57 -11.76 -10.30
N TYR A 80 -11.86 -11.65 -10.57
CA TYR A 80 -12.92 -11.79 -9.59
C TYR A 80 -12.84 -13.13 -8.85
N LEU A 81 -12.78 -14.24 -9.58
CA LEU A 81 -12.71 -15.58 -8.98
C LEU A 81 -11.44 -15.79 -8.15
N LEU A 82 -10.30 -15.24 -8.57
CA LEU A 82 -9.06 -15.28 -7.79
C LEU A 82 -9.21 -14.50 -6.47
N LYS A 83 -9.80 -13.31 -6.52
CA LYS A 83 -10.08 -12.51 -5.31
C LYS A 83 -11.06 -13.23 -4.37
N MET A 84 -12.14 -13.81 -4.91
CA MET A 84 -13.12 -14.57 -4.12
C MET A 84 -12.49 -15.79 -3.46
N ARG A 85 -11.59 -16.51 -4.14
CA ARG A 85 -10.82 -17.62 -3.57
C ARG A 85 -10.00 -17.18 -2.35
N GLU A 86 -9.28 -16.07 -2.46
CA GLU A 86 -8.46 -15.56 -1.37
C GLU A 86 -9.29 -14.90 -0.26
N PHE A 87 -10.44 -14.34 -0.60
CA PHE A 87 -11.40 -13.85 0.40
C PHE A 87 -12.02 -15.01 1.19
N TYR A 88 -12.39 -16.10 0.53
CA TYR A 88 -12.81 -17.35 1.18
C TYR A 88 -11.74 -17.88 2.12
N ARG A 89 -10.47 -17.96 1.66
CA ARG A 89 -9.33 -18.39 2.48
C ARG A 89 -9.21 -17.56 3.75
N TRP A 90 -9.28 -16.24 3.62
CA TRP A 90 -9.23 -15.32 4.74
C TRP A 90 -10.42 -15.50 5.69
N MET A 91 -11.63 -15.53 5.17
CA MET A 91 -12.87 -15.74 5.96
C MET A 91 -12.83 -17.03 6.78
N ARG A 92 -12.22 -18.09 6.24
CA ARG A 92 -12.08 -19.40 6.89
C ARG A 92 -10.79 -19.52 7.71
N ARG A 93 -9.96 -18.48 7.74
CA ARG A 93 -8.64 -18.46 8.40
C ARG A 93 -7.77 -19.65 7.99
N LEU A 94 -7.78 -19.99 6.72
CA LEU A 94 -7.02 -21.11 6.16
C LEU A 94 -5.59 -20.66 5.78
N PRO A 95 -4.57 -21.45 6.10
CA PRO A 95 -3.21 -21.13 5.66
C PRO A 95 -3.09 -21.24 4.13
N TYR A 96 -2.13 -20.52 3.54
CA TYR A 96 -1.90 -20.54 2.09
C TYR A 96 -1.49 -21.93 1.55
N SER A 97 -0.92 -22.79 2.39
CA SER A 97 -0.60 -24.17 2.06
C SER A 97 -1.83 -25.10 2.01
N ALA A 98 -2.99 -24.67 2.52
CA ALA A 98 -4.20 -25.50 2.50
C ALA A 98 -4.76 -25.62 1.09
N ALA A 99 -4.99 -26.85 0.66
CA ALA A 99 -5.77 -27.12 -0.55
C ALA A 99 -7.22 -26.68 -0.33
N LEU A 100 -7.79 -26.02 -1.32
CA LEU A 100 -9.18 -25.58 -1.29
C LEU A 100 -10.04 -26.55 -2.09
N ASP A 101 -11.13 -27.00 -1.48
CA ASP A 101 -12.15 -27.80 -2.17
C ASP A 101 -12.97 -26.91 -3.13
N ARG A 102 -13.10 -27.31 -4.38
CA ARG A 102 -13.74 -26.50 -5.43
C ARG A 102 -15.23 -26.35 -5.22
N GLU A 103 -15.91 -27.41 -4.75
CA GLU A 103 -17.36 -27.39 -4.54
C GLU A 103 -17.67 -26.49 -3.33
N GLU A 104 -16.91 -26.64 -2.24
CA GLU A 104 -17.08 -25.82 -1.04
C GLU A 104 -16.85 -24.33 -1.32
N VAL A 105 -15.78 -23.98 -2.08
CA VAL A 105 -15.52 -22.61 -2.51
C VAL A 105 -16.63 -22.11 -3.41
N GLY A 106 -17.09 -22.91 -4.39
CA GLY A 106 -18.16 -22.53 -5.29
C GLY A 106 -19.48 -22.24 -4.57
N ASP A 107 -19.88 -23.12 -3.65
CA ASP A 107 -21.06 -22.92 -2.82
C ASP A 107 -20.96 -21.68 -1.93
N TRP A 108 -19.76 -21.39 -1.42
CA TRP A 108 -19.53 -20.20 -0.63
C TRP A 108 -19.63 -18.93 -1.49
N VAL A 109 -19.07 -18.93 -2.70
CA VAL A 109 -19.17 -17.80 -3.65
C VAL A 109 -20.62 -17.48 -3.94
N ILE A 110 -21.43 -18.50 -4.23
CA ILE A 110 -22.88 -18.31 -4.50
C ILE A 110 -23.58 -17.64 -3.31
N ARG A 111 -23.30 -18.08 -2.09
CA ARG A 111 -23.87 -17.47 -0.87
C ARG A 111 -23.40 -16.03 -0.67
N GLN A 112 -22.13 -15.74 -0.97
CA GLN A 112 -21.58 -14.39 -0.85
C GLN A 112 -22.20 -13.45 -1.89
N GLU A 113 -22.39 -13.91 -3.13
CA GLU A 113 -23.08 -13.15 -4.17
C GLU A 113 -24.54 -12.87 -3.81
N GLN A 114 -25.26 -13.82 -3.23
CA GLN A 114 -26.61 -13.60 -2.73
C GLN A 114 -26.65 -12.53 -1.63
N LEU A 115 -25.71 -12.59 -0.67
CA LEU A 115 -25.58 -11.56 0.35
C LEU A 115 -25.34 -10.17 -0.28
N TRP A 116 -24.46 -10.09 -1.27
CA TRP A 116 -24.14 -8.83 -1.92
C TRP A 116 -25.31 -8.29 -2.76
N GLN A 117 -26.10 -9.14 -3.40
CA GLN A 117 -27.33 -8.71 -4.07
C GLN A 117 -28.32 -8.01 -3.10
N ASP A 118 -28.43 -8.50 -1.86
CA ASP A 118 -29.27 -7.88 -0.82
C ASP A 118 -28.68 -6.56 -0.29
N LEU A 119 -27.39 -6.30 -0.54
CA LEU A 119 -26.64 -5.16 -0.02
C LEU A 119 -26.39 -4.05 -1.04
N GLU A 120 -26.51 -4.32 -2.33
CA GLU A 120 -26.10 -3.40 -3.40
C GLU A 120 -26.74 -2.00 -3.27
N GLU A 121 -28.04 -1.96 -2.89
CA GLU A 121 -28.80 -0.71 -2.72
C GLU A 121 -28.69 -0.13 -1.28
N ARG A 122 -27.95 -0.76 -0.37
CA ARG A 122 -27.84 -0.29 1.01
C ARG A 122 -26.81 0.80 1.16
N ASP A 123 -27.12 1.81 1.96
CA ASP A 123 -26.15 2.83 2.35
C ASP A 123 -25.13 2.27 3.35
N LEU A 124 -23.94 2.91 3.36
CA LEU A 124 -22.92 2.62 4.37
C LEU A 124 -23.50 2.93 5.77
N GLU A 125 -23.23 2.04 6.71
CA GLU A 125 -23.80 2.11 8.04
C GLU A 125 -22.81 2.78 9.02
N PRO A 126 -23.28 3.66 9.92
CA PRO A 126 -22.46 4.23 10.98
C PRO A 126 -21.83 3.15 11.87
N LEU A 127 -20.60 3.39 12.34
CA LEU A 127 -19.83 2.45 13.15
C LEU A 127 -20.11 2.67 14.65
N PRO A 128 -20.60 1.64 15.37
CA PRO A 128 -20.88 1.75 16.81
C PRO A 128 -19.59 1.61 17.63
N LEU A 129 -19.30 2.58 18.50
CA LEU A 129 -18.21 2.52 19.47
C LEU A 129 -18.72 3.01 20.83
N GLY A 130 -19.09 2.08 21.70
CA GLY A 130 -19.80 2.38 22.91
C GLY A 130 -21.20 2.96 22.62
N LYS A 131 -21.49 4.14 23.18
CA LYS A 131 -22.77 4.84 22.96
C LYS A 131 -22.77 5.76 21.75
N THR A 132 -21.63 5.90 21.06
CA THR A 132 -21.47 6.84 19.94
C THR A 132 -21.44 6.08 18.63
N HIS A 133 -22.01 6.70 17.59
CA HIS A 133 -21.95 6.22 16.22
C HIS A 133 -21.11 7.18 15.39
N TYR A 134 -20.16 6.66 14.63
CA TYR A 134 -19.21 7.41 13.82
C TYR A 134 -19.51 7.23 12.33
N ASP A 135 -19.28 8.30 11.56
CA ASP A 135 -19.21 8.16 10.10
C ASP A 135 -18.11 7.17 9.72
N PRO A 136 -18.35 6.23 8.78
CA PRO A 136 -17.33 5.26 8.36
C PRO A 136 -16.03 5.89 7.85
N PHE A 137 -16.04 7.14 7.40
CA PHE A 137 -14.84 7.84 6.94
C PHE A 137 -14.15 8.69 8.03
N ASP A 138 -14.71 8.75 9.24
CA ASP A 138 -14.07 9.42 10.39
C ASP A 138 -13.06 8.50 11.10
N HIS A 139 -12.06 8.06 10.33
CA HIS A 139 -11.03 7.15 10.82
C HIS A 139 -10.20 7.74 11.98
N GLU A 140 -10.05 9.06 12.07
CA GLU A 140 -9.31 9.70 13.16
C GLU A 140 -10.01 9.54 14.50
N SER A 141 -11.31 9.86 14.58
CA SER A 141 -12.08 9.71 15.82
C SER A 141 -12.24 8.25 16.21
N ILE A 142 -12.40 7.35 15.22
CA ILE A 142 -12.48 5.92 15.42
C ILE A 142 -11.17 5.39 16.00
N ASN A 143 -10.02 5.70 15.39
CA ASN A 143 -8.71 5.22 15.83
C ASN A 143 -8.34 5.72 17.23
N ARG A 144 -8.69 6.96 17.60
CA ARG A 144 -8.51 7.43 18.98
C ARG A 144 -9.21 6.55 20.02
N ARG A 145 -10.35 5.93 19.65
CA ARG A 145 -11.09 4.99 20.50
C ARG A 145 -10.49 3.58 20.47
N LEU A 146 -9.87 3.18 19.36
CA LEU A 146 -9.31 1.85 19.14
C LEU A 146 -7.87 1.69 19.66
N ASP A 147 -7.09 2.76 19.71
CA ASP A 147 -5.70 2.76 20.20
C ASP A 147 -5.50 1.98 21.53
N PRO A 148 -6.34 2.17 22.59
CA PRO A 148 -6.18 1.44 23.83
C PRO A 148 -6.44 -0.08 23.73
N HIS A 149 -7.02 -0.52 22.60
CA HIS A 149 -7.36 -1.91 22.34
C HIS A 149 -6.40 -2.60 21.39
N GLY A 150 -5.36 -1.89 20.93
CA GLY A 150 -4.41 -2.42 19.96
C GLY A 150 -5.06 -2.75 18.61
N LEU A 151 -6.06 -1.98 18.20
CA LEU A 151 -6.76 -2.10 16.93
C LEU A 151 -6.58 -0.84 16.09
N VAL A 152 -6.63 -1.02 14.77
CA VAL A 152 -6.55 0.05 13.77
C VAL A 152 -7.67 -0.10 12.76
N TYR A 153 -8.35 0.99 12.49
CA TYR A 153 -9.37 1.11 11.46
C TYR A 153 -8.87 2.00 10.32
N GLY A 154 -9.02 1.54 9.09
CA GLY A 154 -8.74 2.35 7.89
C GLY A 154 -9.95 2.48 7.01
N ALA A 155 -10.12 3.68 6.44
CA ALA A 155 -11.16 4.02 5.49
C ALA A 155 -10.61 4.93 4.39
N GLY A 156 -10.96 4.68 3.14
CA GLY A 156 -10.51 5.47 2.01
C GLY A 156 -11.23 5.12 0.71
N TYR A 157 -10.70 5.63 -0.40
CA TYR A 157 -11.20 5.34 -1.74
C TYR A 157 -10.10 4.72 -2.59
N GLY A 158 -10.36 3.54 -3.11
CA GLY A 158 -9.54 2.87 -4.08
C GLY A 158 -9.82 3.32 -5.51
N ARG A 159 -9.37 2.49 -6.46
CA ARG A 159 -9.60 2.67 -7.89
C ARG A 159 -11.10 2.69 -8.20
N GLY A 160 -11.52 3.56 -9.13
CA GLY A 160 -12.92 3.72 -9.51
C GLY A 160 -13.76 4.33 -8.38
N ALA A 161 -13.16 5.12 -7.47
CA ALA A 161 -13.81 5.71 -6.30
C ALA A 161 -14.48 4.67 -5.37
N ARG A 162 -14.03 3.40 -5.41
CA ARG A 162 -14.55 2.34 -4.55
C ARG A 162 -14.20 2.63 -3.10
N PRO A 163 -15.19 2.66 -2.19
CA PRO A 163 -14.91 2.72 -0.75
C PRO A 163 -14.14 1.47 -0.30
N LEU A 164 -13.15 1.66 0.54
CA LEU A 164 -12.32 0.61 1.12
C LEU A 164 -12.33 0.76 2.63
N PHE A 165 -12.52 -0.34 3.34
CA PHE A 165 -12.52 -0.37 4.80
C PHE A 165 -11.77 -1.59 5.31
N PHE A 166 -11.12 -1.45 6.44
CA PHE A 166 -10.59 -2.58 7.19
C PHE A 166 -10.56 -2.29 8.69
N LEU A 167 -10.53 -3.34 9.47
CA LEU A 167 -10.23 -3.32 10.91
C LEU A 167 -9.17 -4.40 11.15
N GLY A 168 -8.07 -4.07 11.80
CA GLY A 168 -6.99 -5.01 12.05
C GLY A 168 -6.25 -4.75 13.36
N ARG A 169 -5.37 -5.65 13.73
CA ARG A 169 -4.53 -5.55 14.93
C ARG A 169 -3.34 -4.64 14.67
N LEU A 170 -3.12 -3.70 15.58
CA LEU A 170 -1.95 -2.83 15.55
C LEU A 170 -0.68 -3.65 15.88
N VAL A 171 0.28 -3.65 14.96
CA VAL A 171 1.63 -4.21 15.17
C VAL A 171 2.57 -3.12 15.67
N SER A 172 2.66 -2.01 14.94
CA SER A 172 3.42 -0.84 15.35
C SER A 172 2.77 0.45 14.90
N ARG A 173 3.09 1.54 15.61
CA ARG A 173 2.71 2.90 15.24
C ARG A 173 3.92 3.81 15.39
N GLU A 174 4.18 4.60 14.37
CA GLU A 174 5.26 5.57 14.35
C GLU A 174 4.75 6.93 13.88
N ASP A 175 5.16 7.98 14.56
CA ASP A 175 4.94 9.37 14.16
C ASP A 175 6.26 9.91 13.61
N PHE A 176 6.27 10.35 12.35
CA PHE A 176 7.46 10.83 11.68
C PHE A 176 7.15 12.03 10.78
N GLU A 177 7.88 13.15 10.95
CA GLU A 177 7.84 14.35 10.08
C GLU A 177 6.43 14.82 9.66
N GLY A 178 5.46 14.71 10.58
CA GLY A 178 4.09 15.17 10.35
C GLY A 178 3.21 14.17 9.62
N TYR A 179 3.60 12.90 9.55
CA TYR A 179 2.72 11.78 9.20
C TYR A 179 2.82 10.65 10.21
N ARG A 180 1.78 9.83 10.26
CA ARG A 180 1.68 8.69 11.18
C ARG A 180 1.55 7.40 10.41
N ILE A 181 2.41 6.43 10.71
CA ILE A 181 2.45 5.11 10.10
C ILE A 181 1.84 4.10 11.06
N TYR A 182 0.87 3.33 10.59
CA TYR A 182 0.32 2.17 11.26
C TYR A 182 0.72 0.92 10.48
N VAL A 183 1.46 0.01 11.11
CA VAL A 183 1.65 -1.35 10.60
C VAL A 183 0.57 -2.22 11.22
N VAL A 184 -0.22 -2.84 10.36
CA VAL A 184 -1.41 -3.61 10.70
C VAL A 184 -1.14 -5.09 10.43
N GLY A 185 -1.39 -5.93 11.43
CA GLY A 185 -1.22 -7.37 11.34
C GLY A 185 -2.50 -8.08 10.88
N GLU A 186 -3.00 -8.98 11.75
CA GLU A 186 -4.20 -9.76 11.47
C GLU A 186 -5.43 -8.86 11.28
N GLU A 187 -6.18 -9.10 10.20
CA GLU A 187 -7.38 -8.34 9.86
C GLU A 187 -8.63 -9.00 10.42
N GLU A 188 -9.42 -8.23 11.19
CA GLU A 188 -10.69 -8.66 11.78
C GLU A 188 -11.88 -8.42 10.83
N ALA A 189 -11.75 -7.43 9.94
CA ALA A 189 -12.67 -7.13 8.84
C ALA A 189 -11.91 -6.51 7.68
N ARG A 190 -12.30 -6.83 6.45
CA ARG A 190 -11.69 -6.27 5.25
C ARG A 190 -12.61 -6.34 4.03
N ASP A 191 -12.35 -5.49 3.05
CA ASP A 191 -12.93 -5.56 1.71
C ASP A 191 -12.25 -6.65 0.83
N LEU A 192 -12.90 -6.97 -0.28
CA LEU A 192 -12.43 -7.97 -1.26
C LEU A 192 -11.07 -7.60 -1.88
N VAL A 193 -10.81 -6.29 -2.11
CA VAL A 193 -9.58 -5.82 -2.74
C VAL A 193 -8.39 -5.93 -1.80
N ALA A 194 -8.58 -5.52 -0.54
CA ALA A 194 -7.58 -5.52 0.51
C ALA A 194 -6.21 -5.02 0.01
N PRO A 195 -6.06 -3.73 -0.35
CA PRO A 195 -4.78 -3.21 -0.83
C PRO A 195 -3.69 -3.39 0.23
N PRO A 196 -2.44 -3.69 -0.18
CA PRO A 196 -1.31 -3.87 0.74
C PRO A 196 -1.03 -2.69 1.65
N ALA A 197 -1.26 -1.47 1.15
CA ALA A 197 -1.12 -0.24 1.90
C ALA A 197 -2.06 0.84 1.37
N MET A 198 -2.24 1.90 2.13
CA MET A 198 -3.00 3.07 1.73
C MET A 198 -2.62 4.29 2.56
N SER A 199 -2.57 5.45 1.93
CA SER A 199 -2.41 6.74 2.59
C SER A 199 -3.71 7.55 2.58
N ARG A 200 -3.98 8.30 3.65
CA ARG A 200 -5.07 9.25 3.73
C ARG A 200 -4.66 10.49 4.53
N GLY A 201 -4.49 11.60 3.85
CA GLY A 201 -3.86 12.77 4.46
C GLY A 201 -2.46 12.43 4.95
N ASP A 202 -2.22 12.63 6.23
CA ASP A 202 -0.95 12.32 6.88
C ASP A 202 -0.95 10.95 7.60
N LEU A 203 -1.95 10.12 7.37
CA LEU A 203 -2.02 8.76 7.90
C LEU A 203 -1.65 7.74 6.83
N ILE A 204 -0.79 6.80 7.21
CA ILE A 204 -0.31 5.69 6.39
C ILE A 204 -0.70 4.39 7.09
N PHE A 205 -1.33 3.48 6.35
CA PHE A 205 -1.69 2.15 6.81
C PHE A 205 -0.99 1.11 5.94
N VAL A 206 -0.12 0.29 6.54
CA VAL A 206 0.56 -0.83 5.87
C VAL A 206 0.02 -2.13 6.44
N ARG A 207 -0.59 -2.97 5.59
CA ARG A 207 -1.38 -4.14 5.95
C ARG A 207 -0.57 -5.40 5.69
N THR A 208 0.09 -5.92 6.71
CA THR A 208 1.03 -7.06 6.60
C THR A 208 0.34 -8.32 6.05
N GLU A 209 -0.90 -8.60 6.47
CA GLU A 209 -1.65 -9.75 5.96
C GLU A 209 -1.96 -9.61 4.46
N SER A 210 -2.30 -8.40 4.01
CA SER A 210 -2.54 -8.10 2.60
C SER A 210 -1.25 -8.18 1.76
N ILE A 211 -0.09 -7.76 2.29
CA ILE A 211 1.22 -7.94 1.64
C ILE A 211 1.54 -9.44 1.55
N ARG A 212 1.36 -10.21 2.64
CA ARG A 212 1.54 -11.67 2.64
C ARG A 212 0.73 -12.34 1.54
N ARG A 213 -0.54 -11.97 1.40
CA ARG A 213 -1.41 -12.46 0.33
C ARG A 213 -0.86 -12.11 -1.06
N MET A 214 -0.50 -10.85 -1.28
CA MET A 214 0.07 -10.37 -2.55
C MET A 214 1.32 -11.18 -2.94
N LEU A 215 2.22 -11.44 -2.00
CA LEU A 215 3.42 -12.24 -2.23
C LEU A 215 3.07 -13.67 -2.66
N HIS A 216 2.13 -14.32 -1.96
CA HIS A 216 1.66 -15.67 -2.33
C HIS A 216 1.02 -15.69 -3.73
N GLU A 217 0.13 -14.73 -4.04
CA GLU A 217 -0.51 -14.62 -5.36
C GLU A 217 0.53 -14.42 -6.48
N MET A 218 1.55 -13.59 -6.25
CA MET A 218 2.62 -13.35 -7.23
C MET A 218 3.47 -14.59 -7.47
N ILE A 219 3.85 -15.30 -6.41
CA ILE A 219 4.62 -16.55 -6.51
C ILE A 219 3.80 -17.61 -7.24
N GLU A 220 2.52 -17.79 -6.89
CA GLU A 220 1.62 -18.74 -7.56
C GLU A 220 1.46 -18.40 -9.05
N ALA A 221 1.22 -17.13 -9.39
CA ALA A 221 1.11 -16.69 -10.76
C ALA A 221 2.41 -16.89 -11.56
N TRP A 222 3.58 -16.67 -10.95
CA TRP A 222 4.87 -16.93 -11.55
C TRP A 222 5.09 -18.42 -11.81
N GLN A 223 4.78 -19.30 -10.84
CA GLN A 223 4.84 -20.76 -10.99
C GLN A 223 3.90 -21.24 -12.09
N PHE A 224 2.68 -20.69 -12.16
CA PHE A 224 1.72 -21.04 -13.20
C PHE A 224 2.20 -20.68 -14.62
N ARG A 225 3.00 -19.62 -14.77
CA ARG A 225 3.65 -19.24 -16.04
C ARG A 225 4.88 -20.09 -16.39
N GLY A 226 5.20 -21.13 -15.63
CA GLY A 226 6.36 -22.00 -15.85
C GLY A 226 7.63 -21.51 -15.18
N ALA A 227 7.53 -20.62 -14.20
CA ALA A 227 8.63 -20.12 -13.37
C ALA A 227 9.85 -19.64 -14.19
N PRO A 228 9.71 -18.63 -15.08
CA PRO A 228 10.81 -18.18 -15.93
C PRO A 228 11.98 -17.68 -15.08
N ALA A 229 13.19 -18.19 -15.40
CA ALA A 229 14.39 -17.98 -14.60
C ALA A 229 14.97 -16.56 -14.73
N ASP A 230 14.68 -15.85 -15.80
CA ASP A 230 15.10 -14.49 -16.10
C ASP A 230 14.10 -13.42 -15.65
N ASP A 231 12.99 -13.83 -15.03
CA ASP A 231 11.98 -12.92 -14.47
C ASP A 231 12.51 -12.19 -13.22
N ALA A 232 12.14 -10.92 -13.06
CA ALA A 232 12.53 -10.11 -11.92
C ALA A 232 12.07 -10.72 -10.58
N LEU A 233 10.89 -11.36 -10.55
CA LEU A 233 10.41 -12.07 -9.36
C LEU A 233 11.31 -13.27 -9.01
N CYS A 234 11.76 -14.04 -10.01
CA CYS A 234 12.71 -15.14 -9.78
C CYS A 234 14.00 -14.61 -9.12
N ARG A 235 14.52 -13.48 -9.60
CA ARG A 235 15.70 -12.83 -9.02
C ARG A 235 15.47 -12.38 -7.59
N ALA A 236 14.30 -11.80 -7.29
CA ALA A 236 13.91 -11.40 -5.95
C ALA A 236 13.86 -12.62 -5.00
N LEU A 237 13.16 -13.68 -5.41
CA LEU A 237 13.05 -14.91 -4.63
C LEU A 237 14.44 -15.53 -4.32
N ASN A 238 15.32 -15.54 -5.31
CA ASN A 238 16.70 -16.04 -5.14
C ASN A 238 17.51 -15.15 -4.19
N ALA A 239 17.39 -13.81 -4.31
CA ALA A 239 18.11 -12.87 -3.45
C ALA A 239 17.65 -12.98 -1.98
N TYR A 240 16.35 -13.22 -1.74
CA TYR A 240 15.81 -13.50 -0.40
C TYR A 240 16.13 -14.93 0.09
N GLY A 241 16.70 -15.79 -0.75
CA GLY A 241 16.91 -17.19 -0.43
C GLY A 241 15.60 -17.95 -0.19
N HIS A 242 14.53 -17.57 -0.91
CA HIS A 242 13.23 -18.18 -0.74
C HIS A 242 13.24 -19.67 -1.06
N VAL A 243 12.77 -20.48 -0.11
CA VAL A 243 12.57 -21.93 -0.26
C VAL A 243 11.06 -22.19 -0.16
N PRO A 244 10.44 -22.81 -1.17
CA PRO A 244 9.03 -23.17 -1.13
C PRO A 244 8.68 -23.98 0.13
N GLY A 245 7.69 -23.50 0.90
CA GLY A 245 7.26 -24.12 2.15
C GLY A 245 8.11 -23.77 3.39
N ASP A 246 9.19 -23.01 3.24
CA ASP A 246 9.95 -22.48 4.38
C ASP A 246 9.41 -21.11 4.83
N GLU A 247 8.70 -21.11 5.96
CA GLU A 247 8.11 -19.90 6.54
C GLU A 247 9.14 -18.84 6.93
N ARG A 248 10.37 -19.21 7.26
CA ARG A 248 11.42 -18.26 7.66
C ARG A 248 11.88 -17.42 6.48
N SER A 249 12.17 -18.05 5.35
CA SER A 249 12.56 -17.32 4.13
C SER A 249 11.42 -16.46 3.60
N PHE A 250 10.18 -16.93 3.73
CA PHE A 250 9.00 -16.15 3.38
C PHE A 250 8.81 -14.94 4.31
N GLN A 251 9.00 -15.11 5.63
CA GLN A 251 8.88 -14.01 6.59
C GLN A 251 9.93 -12.94 6.37
N ALA A 252 11.18 -13.31 6.08
CA ALA A 252 12.24 -12.34 5.76
C ALA A 252 11.91 -11.48 4.53
N MET A 253 11.33 -12.11 3.49
CA MET A 253 10.83 -11.41 2.31
C MET A 253 9.65 -10.49 2.67
N LEU A 254 8.70 -10.99 3.45
CA LEU A 254 7.54 -10.20 3.90
C LEU A 254 7.96 -8.96 4.70
N ASP A 255 8.90 -9.09 5.63
CA ASP A 255 9.39 -7.97 6.44
C ASP A 255 10.01 -6.88 5.56
N SER A 256 10.81 -7.27 4.56
CA SER A 256 11.40 -6.35 3.59
C SER A 256 10.35 -5.66 2.72
N GLU A 257 9.30 -6.38 2.31
CA GLU A 257 8.23 -5.78 1.48
C GLU A 257 7.28 -4.90 2.30
N VAL A 258 7.10 -5.16 3.60
CA VAL A 258 6.42 -4.24 4.52
C VAL A 258 7.18 -2.91 4.59
N GLU A 259 8.50 -2.94 4.71
CA GLU A 259 9.34 -1.75 4.71
C GLU A 259 9.28 -1.00 3.37
N SER A 260 9.36 -1.72 2.24
CA SER A 260 9.21 -1.14 0.90
C SER A 260 7.85 -0.46 0.71
N ALA A 261 6.76 -1.05 1.24
CA ALA A 261 5.44 -0.47 1.21
C ALA A 261 5.35 0.83 2.05
N VAL A 262 6.03 0.88 3.21
CA VAL A 262 6.13 2.12 4.00
C VAL A 262 6.79 3.22 3.18
N TRP A 263 7.92 2.95 2.53
CA TRP A 263 8.60 3.95 1.70
C TRP A 263 7.73 4.45 0.55
N HIS A 264 6.96 3.55 -0.07
CA HIS A 264 6.03 3.93 -1.15
C HIS A 264 4.93 4.86 -0.64
N GLU A 265 4.28 4.54 0.46
CA GLU A 265 3.21 5.36 1.04
C GLU A 265 3.72 6.72 1.56
N VAL A 266 4.93 6.77 2.13
CA VAL A 266 5.60 8.04 2.46
C VAL A 266 5.78 8.88 1.19
N GLY A 267 6.24 8.27 0.11
CA GLY A 267 6.33 8.91 -1.19
C GLY A 267 4.97 9.43 -1.70
N GLU A 268 3.89 8.66 -1.52
CA GLU A 268 2.54 9.09 -1.89
C GLU A 268 2.07 10.31 -1.07
N VAL A 269 2.34 10.36 0.23
CA VAL A 269 2.05 11.53 1.08
C VAL A 269 2.83 12.75 0.58
N LEU A 270 4.13 12.59 0.31
CA LEU A 270 4.98 13.66 -0.22
C LEU A 270 4.50 14.15 -1.60
N ALA A 271 4.18 13.21 -2.50
CA ALA A 271 3.61 13.54 -3.81
C ALA A 271 2.26 14.28 -3.66
N GLY A 272 1.40 13.81 -2.75
CA GLY A 272 0.11 14.44 -2.47
C GLY A 272 0.26 15.91 -1.97
N ARG A 273 1.25 16.17 -1.12
CA ARG A 273 1.57 17.55 -0.66
C ARG A 273 2.05 18.45 -1.81
N LEU A 274 2.83 17.89 -2.75
CA LEU A 274 3.33 18.63 -3.92
C LEU A 274 2.25 18.91 -4.97
N LEU A 275 1.32 17.97 -5.17
CA LEU A 275 0.27 18.05 -6.19
C LEU A 275 -0.98 18.78 -5.70
N GLY A 276 -1.23 18.77 -4.40
CA GLY A 276 -2.35 19.46 -3.77
C GLY A 276 -3.72 18.82 -4.03
N PRO A 277 -4.80 19.43 -3.50
CA PRO A 277 -6.17 18.89 -3.56
C PRO A 277 -6.75 18.82 -4.98
N ALA A 278 -6.29 19.66 -5.91
CA ALA A 278 -6.74 19.64 -7.31
C ALA A 278 -6.44 18.29 -7.99
N TRP A 279 -5.31 17.67 -7.66
CA TRP A 279 -4.98 16.35 -8.17
C TRP A 279 -5.98 15.29 -7.76
N GLN A 280 -6.35 15.26 -6.47
CA GLN A 280 -7.34 14.31 -5.96
C GLN A 280 -8.71 14.50 -6.58
N ALA A 281 -9.14 15.76 -6.74
CA ALA A 281 -10.40 16.09 -7.39
C ALA A 281 -10.42 15.58 -8.83
N LEU A 282 -9.36 15.81 -9.59
CA LEU A 282 -9.25 15.35 -10.97
C LEU A 282 -9.21 13.82 -11.08
N VAL A 283 -8.49 13.11 -10.19
CA VAL A 283 -8.49 11.64 -10.16
C VAL A 283 -9.90 11.07 -9.93
N LEU A 284 -10.69 11.72 -9.06
CA LEU A 284 -12.08 11.30 -8.81
C LEU A 284 -12.99 11.60 -10.01
N GLU A 285 -12.79 12.73 -10.70
CA GLU A 285 -13.56 13.09 -11.89
C GLU A 285 -13.36 12.09 -13.04
N VAL A 286 -12.11 11.60 -13.21
CA VAL A 286 -11.79 10.63 -14.26
C VAL A 286 -11.88 9.17 -13.79
N ALA A 287 -12.53 8.92 -12.65
CA ALA A 287 -12.61 7.58 -12.06
C ALA A 287 -13.18 6.54 -13.04
N GLY A 288 -12.60 5.33 -13.05
CA GLY A 288 -12.99 4.23 -13.94
C GLY A 288 -12.42 4.33 -15.35
N THR A 289 -11.80 5.44 -15.74
CA THR A 289 -11.28 5.67 -17.09
C THR A 289 -9.80 5.25 -17.25
N ARG A 290 -9.29 5.34 -18.49
CA ARG A 290 -7.85 5.25 -18.75
C ARG A 290 -7.08 6.40 -18.11
N GLY A 291 -7.67 7.60 -18.07
CA GLY A 291 -7.11 8.78 -17.42
C GLY A 291 -6.77 8.52 -15.96
N GLU A 292 -7.69 7.94 -15.20
CA GLU A 292 -7.39 7.52 -13.82
C GLU A 292 -6.14 6.66 -13.72
N ARG A 293 -5.99 5.66 -14.62
CA ARG A 293 -4.82 4.77 -14.61
C ARG A 293 -3.51 5.51 -14.91
N VAL A 294 -3.53 6.47 -15.82
CA VAL A 294 -2.37 7.31 -16.12
C VAL A 294 -2.02 8.20 -14.94
N MET A 295 -3.02 8.92 -14.39
CA MET A 295 -2.79 9.81 -13.25
C MET A 295 -2.25 9.08 -12.03
N ARG A 296 -2.82 7.92 -11.70
CA ARG A 296 -2.29 7.09 -10.61
C ARG A 296 -0.85 6.66 -10.87
N ALA A 297 -0.55 6.19 -12.08
CA ALA A 297 0.82 5.79 -12.43
C ALA A 297 1.82 6.95 -12.37
N VAL A 298 1.42 8.16 -12.78
CA VAL A 298 2.25 9.38 -12.66
C VAL A 298 2.51 9.72 -11.18
N ARG A 299 1.47 9.67 -10.33
CA ARG A 299 1.62 9.89 -8.89
C ARG A 299 2.51 8.83 -8.25
N ASP A 300 2.31 7.56 -8.57
CA ASP A 300 3.11 6.45 -8.05
C ASP A 300 4.59 6.60 -8.43
N HIS A 301 4.89 6.99 -9.67
CA HIS A 301 6.26 7.27 -10.09
C HIS A 301 6.87 8.49 -9.41
N LEU A 302 6.09 9.53 -9.17
CA LEU A 302 6.54 10.68 -8.38
C LEU A 302 6.85 10.23 -6.94
N ALA A 303 5.98 9.44 -6.31
CA ALA A 303 6.16 8.87 -4.99
C ALA A 303 7.44 8.00 -4.94
N ASP A 304 7.62 7.12 -5.93
CA ASP A 304 8.81 6.28 -6.03
C ASP A 304 10.11 7.11 -6.13
N SER A 305 10.09 8.19 -6.91
CA SER A 305 11.27 9.04 -7.08
C SER A 305 11.57 9.91 -5.85
N LEU A 306 10.56 10.19 -5.02
CA LEU A 306 10.69 10.98 -3.79
C LEU A 306 11.17 10.14 -2.60
N SER A 307 10.80 8.87 -2.53
CA SER A 307 11.00 8.03 -1.35
C SER A 307 11.46 6.61 -1.69
N THR A 308 10.66 5.81 -2.40
CA THR A 308 10.89 4.37 -2.60
C THR A 308 12.25 4.06 -3.25
N LEU A 309 12.54 4.65 -4.40
CA LEU A 309 13.79 4.39 -5.13
C LEU A 309 15.03 4.86 -4.35
N PRO A 310 15.07 6.08 -3.77
CA PRO A 310 16.16 6.46 -2.86
C PRO A 310 16.39 5.45 -1.76
N ALA A 311 15.34 5.05 -1.04
CA ALA A 311 15.43 4.11 0.06
C ALA A 311 15.94 2.72 -0.37
N LEU A 312 15.39 2.17 -1.47
CA LEU A 312 15.83 0.89 -2.02
C LEU A 312 17.30 0.91 -2.46
N LEU A 313 17.76 2.01 -3.07
CA LEU A 313 19.14 2.15 -3.52
C LEU A 313 20.15 2.37 -2.39
N GLU A 314 19.68 2.87 -1.23
CA GLU A 314 20.50 3.03 -0.03
C GLU A 314 20.49 1.79 0.86
N SER A 315 19.39 1.05 0.92
CA SER A 315 19.26 -0.16 1.75
C SER A 315 20.24 -1.26 1.35
N GLY A 316 20.66 -1.29 0.07
CA GLY A 316 21.52 -2.34 -0.46
C GLY A 316 20.84 -3.71 -0.56
N SER A 317 19.50 -3.76 -0.47
CA SER A 317 18.73 -4.99 -0.63
C SER A 317 18.46 -5.27 -2.11
N ASP A 318 19.26 -6.14 -2.72
CA ASP A 318 19.03 -6.60 -4.10
C ASP A 318 17.64 -7.26 -4.24
N GLY A 319 17.19 -8.00 -3.21
CA GLY A 319 15.89 -8.65 -3.19
C GLY A 319 14.74 -7.67 -3.32
N ALA A 320 14.74 -6.61 -2.50
CA ALA A 320 13.71 -5.56 -2.54
C ALA A 320 13.73 -4.80 -3.87
N LEU A 321 14.92 -4.52 -4.40
CA LEU A 321 15.06 -3.85 -5.69
C LEU A 321 14.55 -4.72 -6.84
N HIS A 322 14.88 -6.00 -6.88
CA HIS A 322 14.31 -6.94 -7.86
C HIS A 322 12.79 -7.05 -7.75
N PHE A 323 12.26 -7.06 -6.51
CA PHE A 323 10.83 -7.13 -6.26
C PHE A 323 10.10 -5.86 -6.74
N TYR A 324 10.71 -4.69 -6.53
CA TYR A 324 10.19 -3.43 -7.09
C TYR A 324 10.01 -3.54 -8.62
N PHE A 325 10.99 -4.07 -9.35
CA PHE A 325 10.90 -4.28 -10.79
C PHE A 325 9.92 -5.39 -11.20
N ALA A 326 9.73 -6.41 -10.37
CA ALA A 326 8.68 -7.42 -10.56
C ALA A 326 7.27 -6.81 -10.50
N ASN A 327 7.09 -5.77 -9.68
CA ASN A 327 5.85 -5.01 -9.54
C ASN A 327 5.69 -3.86 -10.55
N LEU A 328 6.73 -3.53 -11.32
CA LEU A 328 6.71 -2.45 -12.29
C LEU A 328 6.00 -2.90 -13.59
N GLY A 329 4.68 -3.09 -13.50
CA GLY A 329 3.85 -3.56 -14.60
C GLY A 329 2.77 -2.56 -15.02
N GLY A 330 1.93 -2.97 -15.99
CA GLY A 330 0.79 -2.20 -16.45
C GLY A 330 1.15 -0.78 -16.91
N MET A 331 0.35 0.22 -16.50
CA MET A 331 0.56 1.63 -16.89
C MET A 331 1.89 2.18 -16.34
N ARG A 332 2.30 1.81 -15.13
CA ARG A 332 3.60 2.21 -14.56
C ARG A 332 4.75 1.73 -15.44
N GLY A 333 4.76 0.44 -15.81
CA GLY A 333 5.79 -0.10 -16.70
C GLY A 333 5.79 0.54 -18.10
N THR A 334 4.63 0.92 -18.62
CA THR A 334 4.49 1.60 -19.90
C THR A 334 5.09 3.01 -19.88
N LEU A 335 4.88 3.75 -18.80
CA LEU A 335 5.31 5.15 -18.69
C LEU A 335 6.79 5.31 -18.33
N ALA A 336 7.45 4.28 -17.81
CA ALA A 336 8.84 4.37 -17.35
C ALA A 336 9.80 3.39 -18.06
N PRO A 337 9.94 3.43 -19.39
CA PRO A 337 10.88 2.58 -20.11
C PRO A 337 12.33 2.85 -19.69
N GLY A 338 12.66 4.07 -19.26
CA GLY A 338 13.99 4.42 -18.74
C GLY A 338 14.36 3.65 -17.47
N LEU A 339 13.42 3.43 -16.55
CA LEU A 339 13.66 2.61 -15.36
C LEU A 339 13.98 1.17 -15.74
N ARG A 340 13.26 0.60 -16.71
CA ARG A 340 13.51 -0.77 -17.19
C ARG A 340 14.91 -0.88 -17.80
N LYS A 341 15.32 0.07 -18.66
CA LYS A 341 16.67 0.11 -19.23
C LYS A 341 17.78 0.24 -18.16
N ALA A 342 17.53 1.05 -17.14
CA ALA A 342 18.46 1.19 -16.01
C ALA A 342 18.56 -0.10 -15.17
N TYR A 343 17.48 -0.83 -15.03
CA TYR A 343 17.47 -2.15 -14.38
C TYR A 343 18.24 -3.18 -15.19
N GLU A 344 18.03 -3.24 -16.49
CA GLU A 344 18.78 -4.10 -17.42
C GLU A 344 20.28 -3.81 -17.34
N ALA A 345 20.67 -2.54 -17.34
CA ALA A 345 22.06 -2.13 -17.17
C ALA A 345 22.66 -2.57 -15.83
N TRP A 346 21.88 -2.54 -14.74
CA TRP A 346 22.33 -3.10 -13.46
C TRP A 346 22.55 -4.61 -13.54
N LEU A 347 21.64 -5.35 -14.19
CA LEU A 347 21.79 -6.80 -14.39
C LEU A 347 23.04 -7.18 -15.21
N GLU A 348 23.41 -6.36 -16.20
CA GLU A 348 24.57 -6.58 -17.06
C GLU A 348 25.89 -6.21 -16.38
N THR A 349 25.91 -5.11 -15.62
CA THR A 349 27.16 -4.52 -15.11
C THR A 349 27.40 -4.77 -13.63
N GLY A 350 26.36 -5.13 -12.86
CA GLY A 350 26.37 -5.17 -11.41
C GLY A 350 26.41 -3.78 -10.74
N SER A 351 26.41 -2.67 -11.52
CA SER A 351 26.43 -1.30 -10.97
C SER A 351 25.04 -0.68 -10.90
N LEU A 352 24.69 -0.12 -9.75
CA LEU A 352 23.46 0.66 -9.52
C LEU A 352 23.55 2.10 -10.07
N ASP A 353 24.66 2.51 -10.70
CA ASP A 353 24.88 3.90 -11.13
C ASP A 353 23.82 4.39 -12.11
N ALA A 354 23.34 3.54 -13.02
CA ALA A 354 22.29 3.90 -13.98
C ALA A 354 20.97 4.25 -13.24
N LEU A 355 20.59 3.46 -12.25
CA LEU A 355 19.40 3.70 -11.42
C LEU A 355 19.57 4.96 -10.56
N LYS A 356 20.71 5.11 -9.88
CA LYS A 356 21.02 6.29 -9.05
C LYS A 356 20.95 7.59 -9.86
N ARG A 357 21.52 7.61 -11.08
CA ARG A 357 21.45 8.80 -11.95
C ARG A 357 20.05 9.14 -12.44
N LEU A 358 19.12 8.18 -12.42
CA LEU A 358 17.76 8.39 -12.91
C LEU A 358 16.81 9.00 -11.85
N VAL A 359 17.12 8.88 -10.57
CA VAL A 359 16.21 9.29 -9.48
C VAL A 359 15.84 10.78 -9.55
N ALA A 360 16.81 11.68 -9.57
CA ALA A 360 16.55 13.12 -9.59
C ALA A 360 15.84 13.57 -10.90
N PRO A 361 16.29 13.16 -12.10
CA PRO A 361 15.55 13.44 -13.33
C PRO A 361 14.13 12.86 -13.35
N SER A 362 13.90 11.68 -12.76
CA SER A 362 12.57 11.10 -12.63
C SER A 362 11.63 11.98 -11.83
N ARG A 363 12.08 12.48 -10.69
CA ARG A 363 11.30 13.41 -9.85
C ARG A 363 10.88 14.67 -10.61
N GLU A 364 11.81 15.30 -11.32
CA GLU A 364 11.54 16.51 -12.12
C GLU A 364 10.56 16.22 -13.25
N HIS A 365 10.78 15.11 -13.97
CA HIS A 365 9.92 14.66 -15.06
C HIS A 365 8.47 14.42 -14.58
N TRP A 366 8.27 13.60 -13.54
CA TRP A 366 6.94 13.25 -13.07
C TRP A 366 6.18 14.43 -12.47
N LEU A 367 6.89 15.35 -11.83
CA LEU A 367 6.29 16.59 -11.36
C LEU A 367 5.85 17.49 -12.52
N ALA A 368 6.66 17.57 -13.59
CA ALA A 368 6.30 18.32 -14.80
C ALA A 368 5.11 17.68 -15.53
N VAL A 369 5.10 16.35 -15.68
CA VAL A 369 3.96 15.62 -16.26
C VAL A 369 2.70 15.84 -15.45
N ALA A 370 2.77 15.72 -14.12
CA ALA A 370 1.62 15.91 -13.25
C ALA A 370 1.04 17.34 -13.36
N ARG A 371 1.89 18.36 -13.40
CA ARG A 371 1.46 19.76 -13.61
C ARG A 371 0.79 19.94 -14.96
N ARG A 372 1.38 19.39 -16.03
CA ARG A 372 0.78 19.43 -17.37
C ARG A 372 -0.63 18.80 -17.37
N LEU A 373 -0.81 17.64 -16.73
CA LEU A 373 -2.11 16.97 -16.64
C LEU A 373 -3.13 17.79 -15.86
N LEU A 374 -2.73 18.60 -14.89
CA LEU A 374 -3.61 19.51 -14.16
C LEU A 374 -4.03 20.72 -15.01
N ASP A 375 -3.17 21.18 -15.91
CA ASP A 375 -3.39 22.37 -16.73
C ASP A 375 -4.16 22.06 -18.04
N GLU A 376 -4.16 20.78 -18.48
CA GLU A 376 -4.84 20.38 -19.72
C GLU A 376 -6.38 20.38 -19.54
N PRO A 377 -7.14 20.85 -20.56
CA PRO A 377 -8.59 20.82 -20.51
C PRO A 377 -9.13 19.38 -20.41
N HIS A 378 -10.08 19.16 -19.53
CA HIS A 378 -10.70 17.83 -19.28
C HIS A 378 -11.40 17.22 -20.52
N GLU A 379 -11.71 18.05 -21.54
CA GLU A 379 -12.28 17.60 -22.82
C GLU A 379 -11.37 16.71 -23.65
N SER A 380 -10.04 16.72 -23.39
CA SER A 380 -9.05 15.85 -24.04
C SER A 380 -8.91 14.46 -23.40
N TRP A 381 -9.66 14.17 -22.36
CA TRP A 381 -9.66 12.87 -21.73
C TRP A 381 -10.67 11.91 -22.42
N PRO A 382 -10.28 10.68 -22.81
CA PRO A 382 -9.15 9.88 -22.32
C PRO A 382 -7.87 10.10 -23.14
N ILE A 383 -6.71 10.12 -22.44
CA ILE A 383 -5.37 10.15 -23.07
C ILE A 383 -5.27 9.03 -24.11
N SER A 384 -5.03 9.39 -25.36
CA SER A 384 -4.91 8.46 -26.49
C SER A 384 -3.58 7.69 -26.45
N ASP A 385 -3.51 6.59 -27.23
CA ASP A 385 -2.23 5.86 -27.40
C ASP A 385 -1.15 6.72 -28.07
N ALA A 386 -1.55 7.70 -28.88
CA ALA A 386 -0.62 8.62 -29.52
C ALA A 386 0.01 9.64 -28.56
N GLU A 387 -0.66 9.95 -27.45
CA GLU A 387 -0.19 10.92 -26.44
C GLU A 387 0.68 10.28 -25.37
N LEU A 388 0.50 8.98 -25.05
CA LEU A 388 1.26 8.28 -24.04
C LEU A 388 2.80 8.43 -24.19
N PRO A 389 3.40 8.32 -25.39
CA PRO A 389 4.85 8.48 -25.53
C PRO A 389 5.37 9.81 -25.02
N SER A 390 4.55 10.89 -25.09
CA SER A 390 4.94 12.22 -24.61
C SER A 390 4.98 12.33 -23.08
N LEU A 391 4.44 11.36 -22.37
CA LEU A 391 4.45 11.27 -20.91
C LEU A 391 5.56 10.35 -20.38
N CYS A 392 6.20 9.57 -21.25
CA CYS A 392 7.16 8.56 -20.82
C CYS A 392 8.46 9.15 -20.29
N LEU A 393 9.00 8.54 -19.25
CA LEU A 393 10.36 8.75 -18.78
C LEU A 393 11.31 7.87 -19.61
N ASP A 394 12.06 8.49 -20.50
CA ASP A 394 13.12 7.83 -21.25
C ASP A 394 14.41 7.67 -20.43
N ALA A 395 15.31 6.81 -20.89
CA ALA A 395 16.62 6.68 -20.27
C ALA A 395 17.38 8.02 -20.38
N VAL A 396 17.98 8.45 -19.26
CA VAL A 396 18.89 9.60 -19.28
C VAL A 396 20.06 9.23 -20.19
N SER A 397 20.27 9.98 -21.25
CA SER A 397 21.47 9.82 -22.09
C SER A 397 22.71 9.93 -21.19
N PRO A 398 23.70 9.04 -21.33
CA PRO A 398 24.96 9.23 -20.63
C PRO A 398 25.48 10.63 -20.98
N ALA A 399 25.71 11.43 -19.93
CA ALA A 399 26.31 12.75 -20.13
C ALA A 399 27.60 12.59 -20.93
N GLN A 400 27.64 13.30 -22.07
CA GLN A 400 28.86 13.41 -22.91
C GLN A 400 29.98 14.04 -22.12
#